data_30fda910024a5f57853fb9bd47f63c90
#
_entry.id   30fda910024a5f57853fb9bd47f63c90
#
_cell.length_a   1.000
_cell.length_b   1.000
_cell.length_c   1.000
_cell.angle_alpha   90.00
_cell.angle_beta   90.00
_cell.angle_gamma   90.00
#
_symmetry.space_group_name_H-M   'P 1'
#
loop_
_entity.id
_entity.type
_entity.pdbx_description
1 polymer ?
#
loop_
_entity_poly.entity_id
_entity_poly.type
_entity_poly.pdbx_seq_one_letter_code
_entity_poly.pdbx_strand_id
1 'polypeptide(L)'
;MTHPLFDKHRALLEGAVNAIHTRGYWSAFNEMPSPKAYGETAQVDGKQAYESHLGGQFALEQPGQTGWAGGEQSPYGVELNVQYPVCDIEALITAGEKAMAGWQAAGTEGRTGI
;
A
#
# COMPACT_ATOMS: atom_id res chain seq x y z
N MET A 1 -9.09 24.07 -7.52
CA MET A 1 -8.86 23.34 -6.24
C MET A 1 -8.07 22.09 -6.57
N THR A 2 -6.96 21.86 -5.88
CA THR A 2 -6.16 20.64 -6.02
C THR A 2 -6.83 19.44 -5.33
N HIS A 3 -6.50 18.24 -5.74
CA HIS A 3 -7.06 17.02 -5.14
C HIS A 3 -6.49 16.81 -3.71
N PRO A 4 -7.31 16.44 -2.71
CA PRO A 4 -6.85 16.32 -1.31
C PRO A 4 -5.66 15.37 -1.11
N LEU A 5 -5.58 14.28 -1.88
CA LEU A 5 -4.44 13.35 -1.84
C LEU A 5 -3.17 13.99 -2.37
N PHE A 6 -3.26 14.82 -3.41
CA PHE A 6 -2.13 15.58 -3.92
C PHE A 6 -1.63 16.58 -2.87
N ASP A 7 -2.55 17.32 -2.24
CA ASP A 7 -2.19 18.29 -1.21
C ASP A 7 -1.50 17.62 -0.01
N LYS A 8 -1.96 16.45 0.39
CA LYS A 8 -1.36 15.65 1.48
C LYS A 8 0.11 15.31 1.21
N HIS A 9 0.46 15.01 -0.04
CA HIS A 9 1.79 14.56 -0.42
C HIS A 9 2.58 15.58 -1.23
N ARG A 10 2.08 16.82 -1.35
CA ARG A 10 2.67 17.90 -2.17
C ARG A 10 4.17 18.10 -1.92
N ALA A 11 4.57 18.27 -0.66
CA ALA A 11 5.96 18.53 -0.33
C ALA A 11 6.90 17.40 -0.76
N LEU A 12 6.43 16.17 -0.66
CA LEU A 12 7.14 14.97 -1.07
C LEU A 12 7.31 14.92 -2.60
N LEU A 13 6.24 15.20 -3.33
CA LEU A 13 6.22 15.26 -4.80
C LEU A 13 7.10 16.40 -5.33
N GLU A 14 7.01 17.59 -4.74
CA GLU A 14 7.84 18.75 -5.10
C GLU A 14 9.32 18.49 -4.84
N GLY A 15 9.65 17.81 -3.73
CA GLY A 15 11.01 17.37 -3.42
C GLY A 15 11.56 16.42 -4.49
N ALA A 16 10.77 15.44 -4.92
CA ALA A 16 11.14 14.50 -5.98
C ALA A 16 11.38 15.22 -7.32
N VAL A 17 10.48 16.12 -7.72
CA VAL A 17 10.62 16.90 -8.95
C VAL A 17 11.85 17.80 -8.91
N ASN A 18 12.09 18.47 -7.78
CA ASN A 18 13.29 19.28 -7.61
C ASN A 18 14.58 18.47 -7.75
N ALA A 19 14.61 17.26 -7.16
CA ALA A 19 15.77 16.37 -7.29
C ALA A 19 16.03 15.96 -8.75
N ILE A 20 14.99 15.75 -9.56
CA ILE A 20 15.13 15.49 -11.01
C ILE A 20 15.81 16.68 -11.70
N HIS A 21 15.37 17.89 -11.42
CA HIS A 21 15.92 19.11 -12.05
C HIS A 21 17.35 19.41 -11.61
N THR A 22 17.65 19.23 -10.34
CA THR A 22 18.98 19.50 -9.75
C THR A 22 19.94 18.33 -9.89
N ARG A 23 19.46 17.17 -10.34
CA ARG A 23 20.20 15.89 -10.31
C ARG A 23 20.74 15.54 -8.94
N GLY A 24 20.01 15.94 -7.90
CA GLY A 24 20.30 15.65 -6.49
C GLY A 24 19.81 14.27 -6.09
N TYR A 25 20.34 13.78 -4.96
CA TYR A 25 19.78 12.59 -4.31
C TYR A 25 18.43 12.92 -3.68
N TRP A 26 17.48 12.01 -3.83
CA TRP A 26 16.20 12.09 -3.15
C TRP A 26 15.66 10.68 -2.84
N SER A 27 15.07 10.53 -1.68
CA SER A 27 14.34 9.34 -1.30
C SER A 27 13.14 9.73 -0.46
N ALA A 28 11.99 9.09 -0.68
CA ALA A 28 10.78 9.28 0.11
C ALA A 28 10.94 8.77 1.54
N PHE A 29 11.81 7.78 1.73
CA PHE A 29 12.10 7.14 3.00
C PHE A 29 13.60 7.15 3.27
N ASN A 30 13.97 7.22 4.54
CA ASN A 30 15.38 7.11 4.92
C ASN A 30 15.84 5.66 4.68
N GLU A 31 16.89 5.50 3.88
CA GLU A 31 17.45 4.17 3.56
C GLU A 31 18.26 3.55 4.71
N MET A 32 18.65 4.37 5.69
CA MET A 32 19.39 3.88 6.85
C MET A 32 18.40 3.39 7.92
N PRO A 33 18.34 2.07 8.20
CA PRO A 33 17.42 1.51 9.17
C PRO A 33 17.94 1.73 10.60
N SER A 34 17.76 2.92 11.11
CA SER A 34 18.23 3.26 12.46
C SER A 34 17.09 3.78 13.33
N PRO A 35 17.15 3.55 14.67
CA PRO A 35 16.19 4.14 15.60
C PRO A 35 16.13 5.67 15.52
N LYS A 36 17.24 6.30 15.18
CA LYS A 36 17.31 7.75 15.01
C LYS A 36 16.47 8.25 13.83
N ALA A 37 16.34 7.44 12.78
CA ALA A 37 15.56 7.78 11.58
C ALA A 37 14.08 7.41 11.72
N TYR A 38 13.78 6.27 12.33
CA TYR A 38 12.44 5.66 12.36
C TYR A 38 11.78 5.62 13.75
N GLY A 39 12.51 5.98 14.82
CA GLY A 39 12.06 5.90 16.21
C GLY A 39 12.60 4.67 16.93
N GLU A 40 12.70 4.77 18.24
CA GLU A 40 13.27 3.73 19.11
C GLU A 40 12.46 2.43 19.10
N THR A 41 11.16 2.52 18.86
CA THR A 41 10.25 1.36 18.89
C THR A 41 9.99 0.74 17.51
N ALA A 42 10.45 1.38 16.43
CA ALA A 42 10.09 1.01 15.05
C ALA A 42 10.32 -0.47 14.72
N GLN A 43 11.40 -1.07 15.22
CA GLN A 43 11.70 -2.49 15.02
C GLN A 43 10.70 -3.40 15.75
N VAL A 44 10.36 -3.05 16.97
CA VAL A 44 9.41 -3.81 17.79
C VAL A 44 8.01 -3.69 17.21
N ASP A 45 7.61 -2.47 16.85
CA ASP A 45 6.31 -2.18 16.25
C ASP A 45 6.13 -2.88 14.90
N GLY A 46 7.17 -2.87 14.08
CA GLY A 46 7.18 -3.59 12.80
C GLY A 46 7.06 -5.11 12.98
N LYS A 47 7.75 -5.68 13.95
CA LYS A 47 7.65 -7.10 14.30
C LYS A 47 6.23 -7.45 14.77
N GLN A 48 5.68 -6.67 15.69
CA GLN A 48 4.32 -6.87 16.20
C GLN A 48 3.27 -6.76 15.08
N ALA A 49 3.41 -5.76 14.20
CA ALA A 49 2.53 -5.59 13.04
C ALA A 49 2.58 -6.83 12.13
N TYR A 50 3.77 -7.33 11.81
CA TYR A 50 3.94 -8.56 11.03
C TYR A 50 3.29 -9.76 11.71
N GLU A 51 3.60 -10.01 12.99
CA GLU A 51 3.09 -11.15 13.75
C GLU A 51 1.56 -11.13 13.89
N SER A 52 0.95 -9.93 13.94
CA SER A 52 -0.51 -9.80 14.02
C SER A 52 -1.25 -10.27 12.76
N HIS A 53 -0.56 -10.39 11.63
CA HIS A 53 -1.15 -10.89 10.39
C HIS A 53 -1.01 -12.40 10.21
N LEU A 54 -0.10 -13.05 10.96
CA LEU A 54 0.12 -14.49 10.84
C LEU A 54 -1.09 -15.30 11.34
N GLY A 55 -1.45 -16.34 10.61
CA GLY A 55 -2.53 -17.26 10.99
C GLY A 55 -3.93 -16.64 10.92
N GLY A 56 -4.07 -15.42 10.40
CA GLY A 56 -5.32 -14.68 10.31
C GLY A 56 -5.87 -14.52 8.91
N GLN A 57 -7.02 -13.87 8.80
CA GLN A 57 -7.58 -13.44 7.54
C GLN A 57 -7.03 -12.06 7.17
N PHE A 58 -6.56 -11.92 5.95
CA PHE A 58 -6.09 -10.62 5.47
C PHE A 58 -7.28 -9.66 5.34
N ALA A 59 -7.23 -8.57 6.11
CA ALA A 59 -8.33 -7.61 6.23
C ALA A 59 -8.44 -6.74 4.96
N LEU A 60 -8.94 -7.34 3.89
CA LEU A 60 -9.18 -6.68 2.60
C LEU A 60 -10.61 -6.98 2.15
N GLU A 61 -11.46 -5.98 2.14
CA GLU A 61 -12.79 -6.09 1.57
C GLU A 61 -12.73 -6.07 0.05
N GLN A 62 -13.29 -7.11 -0.57
CA GLN A 62 -13.32 -7.25 -2.01
C GLN A 62 -14.75 -7.46 -2.50
N PRO A 63 -15.16 -6.81 -3.61
CA PRO A 63 -16.43 -7.09 -4.25
C PRO A 63 -16.57 -8.57 -4.64
N GLY A 64 -17.73 -9.16 -4.38
CA GLY A 64 -18.00 -10.54 -4.77
C GLY A 64 -17.20 -11.59 -4.00
N GLN A 65 -16.80 -11.30 -2.78
CA GLN A 65 -16.12 -12.29 -1.94
C GLN A 65 -17.01 -13.50 -1.69
N THR A 66 -16.47 -14.69 -1.99
CA THR A 66 -17.17 -15.98 -1.87
C THR A 66 -16.57 -16.89 -0.81
N GLY A 67 -15.35 -16.62 -0.36
CA GLY A 67 -14.66 -17.44 0.63
C GLY A 67 -13.25 -16.97 0.92
N TRP A 68 -12.44 -17.87 1.44
CA TRP A 68 -11.06 -17.64 1.82
C TRP A 68 -10.16 -18.75 1.29
N ALA A 69 -8.95 -18.40 0.90
CA ALA A 69 -7.89 -19.33 0.52
C ALA A 69 -6.55 -18.87 1.09
N GLY A 70 -5.72 -19.83 1.42
CA GLY A 70 -4.37 -19.58 1.94
C GLY A 70 -3.74 -20.89 2.38
N GLY A 71 -2.48 -20.86 2.74
CA GLY A 71 -1.69 -22.04 3.11
C GLY A 71 -0.27 -21.93 2.55
N GLU A 72 0.12 -20.73 2.16
CA GLU A 72 1.46 -20.47 1.66
C GLU A 72 2.52 -20.59 2.76
N GLN A 73 3.65 -21.16 2.38
CA GLN A 73 4.85 -21.18 3.17
C GLN A 73 5.91 -20.29 2.54
N SER A 74 6.68 -19.60 3.37
CA SER A 74 7.83 -18.88 2.84
C SER A 74 8.89 -19.87 2.30
N PRO A 75 9.76 -19.45 1.38
CA PRO A 75 10.90 -20.26 0.92
C PRO A 75 11.82 -20.74 2.04
N TYR A 76 11.76 -20.10 3.19
CA TYR A 76 12.56 -20.45 4.38
C TYR A 76 11.83 -21.37 5.35
N GLY A 77 10.70 -21.95 4.96
CA GLY A 77 9.95 -22.91 5.78
C GLY A 77 9.07 -22.28 6.86
N VAL A 78 8.90 -20.96 6.84
CA VAL A 78 7.99 -20.28 7.77
C VAL A 78 6.56 -20.44 7.26
N GLU A 79 5.69 -21.02 8.09
CA GLU A 79 4.26 -21.08 7.80
C GLU A 79 3.61 -19.74 8.08
N LEU A 80 3.09 -19.11 7.03
CA LEU A 80 2.41 -17.82 7.15
C LEU A 80 0.96 -18.01 7.63
N ASN A 81 0.29 -19.05 7.13
CA ASN A 81 -1.10 -19.41 7.45
C ASN A 81 -2.08 -18.22 7.30
N VAL A 82 -1.77 -17.29 6.42
CA VAL A 82 -2.63 -16.14 6.10
C VAL A 82 -3.66 -16.58 5.08
N GLN A 83 -4.92 -16.24 5.32
CA GLN A 83 -6.00 -16.47 4.37
C GLN A 83 -6.33 -15.18 3.62
N TYR A 84 -6.50 -15.29 2.30
CA TYR A 84 -6.87 -14.19 1.43
C TYR A 84 -8.29 -14.37 0.89
N PRO A 85 -9.04 -13.28 0.62
CA PRO A 85 -10.38 -13.38 0.07
C PRO A 85 -10.35 -14.01 -1.32
N VAL A 86 -11.20 -15.00 -1.53
CA VAL A 86 -11.52 -15.55 -2.86
C VAL A 86 -12.76 -14.83 -3.36
N CYS A 87 -12.69 -14.30 -4.57
CA CYS A 87 -13.73 -13.46 -5.13
C CYS A 87 -14.23 -14.01 -6.47
N ASP A 88 -15.49 -13.72 -6.76
CA ASP A 88 -16.03 -13.90 -8.10
C ASP A 88 -15.40 -12.88 -9.06
N ILE A 89 -14.81 -13.38 -10.15
CA ILE A 89 -14.05 -12.55 -11.10
C ILE A 89 -14.97 -11.57 -11.83
N GLU A 90 -16.17 -11.98 -12.22
CA GLU A 90 -17.12 -11.14 -12.93
C GLU A 90 -17.60 -9.99 -12.05
N ALA A 91 -17.79 -10.24 -10.74
CA ALA A 91 -18.12 -9.21 -9.76
C ALA A 91 -16.98 -8.19 -9.59
N LEU A 92 -15.72 -8.66 -9.59
CA LEU A 92 -14.56 -7.76 -9.53
C LEU A 92 -14.43 -6.89 -10.78
N ILE A 93 -14.61 -7.47 -11.97
CA ILE A 93 -14.58 -6.74 -13.24
C ILE A 93 -15.69 -5.68 -13.26
N THR A 94 -16.90 -6.06 -12.91
CA THR A 94 -18.05 -5.13 -12.86
C THR A 94 -17.82 -3.98 -11.89
N ALA A 95 -17.23 -4.26 -10.71
CA ALA A 95 -16.90 -3.22 -9.73
C ALA A 95 -15.78 -2.31 -10.26
N GLY A 96 -14.77 -2.87 -10.92
CA GLY A 96 -13.70 -2.12 -11.56
C GLY A 96 -14.22 -1.17 -12.65
N GLU A 97 -15.08 -1.65 -13.53
CA GLU A 97 -15.72 -0.83 -14.57
C GLU A 97 -16.53 0.32 -13.98
N LYS A 98 -17.31 0.06 -12.94
CA LYS A 98 -18.04 1.10 -12.20
C LYS A 98 -17.12 2.17 -11.60
N ALA A 99 -15.95 1.76 -11.11
CA ALA A 99 -14.97 2.67 -10.49
C ALA A 99 -14.23 3.55 -11.51
N MET A 100 -14.20 3.17 -12.80
CA MET A 100 -13.43 3.88 -13.83
C MET A 100 -13.78 5.36 -13.94
N ALA A 101 -15.05 5.72 -13.87
CA ALA A 101 -15.49 7.11 -13.97
C ALA A 101 -14.95 7.96 -12.80
N GLY A 102 -14.98 7.42 -11.58
CA GLY A 102 -14.40 8.07 -10.40
C GLY A 102 -12.89 8.22 -10.49
N TRP A 103 -12.23 7.16 -10.98
CA TRP A 103 -10.78 7.18 -11.20
C TRP A 103 -10.36 8.20 -12.26
N GLN A 104 -11.13 8.32 -13.34
CA GLN A 104 -10.92 9.33 -14.36
C GLN A 104 -11.13 10.74 -13.81
N ALA A 105 -12.18 10.95 -13.01
CA ALA A 105 -12.49 12.24 -12.38
C ALA A 105 -11.42 12.68 -11.37
N ALA A 106 -10.71 11.76 -10.72
CA ALA A 106 -9.60 12.09 -9.83
C ALA A 106 -8.46 12.84 -10.55
N GLY A 107 -8.35 12.70 -11.86
CA GLY A 107 -7.36 13.39 -12.67
C GLY A 107 -5.93 12.97 -12.37
N THR A 108 -4.98 13.70 -12.95
CA THR A 108 -3.54 13.43 -12.74
C THR A 108 -3.14 13.71 -11.30
N GLU A 109 -3.60 14.80 -10.72
CA GLU A 109 -3.26 15.19 -9.34
C GLU A 109 -3.73 14.13 -8.32
N GLY A 110 -4.96 13.64 -8.44
CA GLY A 110 -5.46 12.59 -7.55
C GLY A 110 -4.65 11.31 -7.64
N ARG A 111 -4.30 10.90 -8.87
CA ARG A 111 -3.53 9.67 -9.11
C ARG A 111 -2.07 9.76 -8.69
N THR A 112 -1.46 10.93 -8.75
CA THR A 112 -0.08 11.12 -8.27
C THR A 112 0.00 11.28 -6.76
N GLY A 113 -1.12 11.56 -6.09
CA GLY A 113 -1.20 11.71 -4.64
C GLY A 113 -1.46 10.40 -3.87
N ILE A 114 -1.61 9.27 -4.57
CA ILE A 114 -1.78 7.94 -3.98
C ILE A 114 -0.42 7.30 -3.75
#